data_762117beb848b23ff98725f1fe3a452c
#
_entry.id   762117beb848b23ff98725f1fe3a452c
#
_cell.length_a   1.000
_cell.length_b   1.000
_cell.length_c   1.000
_cell.angle_alpha   90.00
_cell.angle_beta   90.00
_cell.angle_gamma   90.00
#
_symmetry.space_group_name_H-M   'P 1'
#
loop_
_entity.id
_entity.type
_entity.pdbx_description
1 polymer ?
#
loop_
_entity_poly.entity_id
_entity_poly.type
_entity_poly.pdbx_seq_one_letter_code
_entity_poly.pdbx_strand_id
1 'polypeptide(L)'
;MKKSTKEELLEVVDENNQVKGIATRREIHEKGWRHRSVHILIFNSKGDLYLQKRSTIKDQYPEHWDTSAAGHTDPGESPLVAAQRELWEELGLEVELTEVLEYPACLETGWEFVTLFMARTDAPVRLNLEEATDGDYFSPDQLTRLLTDPKEKIAPALPLLYALFKSRYSE
;
A
#
# COMPACT_ATOMS: atom_id res chain seq x y z
N MET A 1 3.32 -22.79 -4.22
CA MET A 1 4.50 -22.66 -5.09
C MET A 1 5.56 -21.85 -4.35
N LYS A 2 6.75 -22.38 -4.15
CA LYS A 2 7.86 -21.58 -3.61
C LYS A 2 8.11 -20.43 -4.56
N LYS A 3 7.91 -19.17 -4.12
CA LYS A 3 8.42 -18.00 -4.84
C LYS A 3 9.91 -18.28 -5.09
N SER A 4 10.30 -18.23 -6.34
CA SER A 4 11.71 -18.26 -6.78
C SER A 4 12.49 -17.30 -5.89
N THR A 5 13.66 -17.71 -5.42
CA THR A 5 14.64 -16.91 -4.67
C THR A 5 15.23 -15.75 -5.49
N LYS A 6 14.50 -15.26 -6.48
CA LYS A 6 14.92 -14.11 -7.28
C LYS A 6 14.65 -12.87 -6.46
N GLU A 7 15.71 -12.20 -6.06
CA GLU A 7 15.66 -10.94 -5.33
C GLU A 7 14.88 -9.91 -6.13
N GLU A 8 13.90 -9.25 -5.47
CA GLU A 8 13.04 -8.23 -6.09
C GLU A 8 13.90 -7.03 -6.54
N LEU A 9 13.78 -6.65 -7.80
CA LEU A 9 14.47 -5.49 -8.38
C LEU A 9 13.50 -4.31 -8.51
N LEU A 10 13.93 -3.13 -8.10
CA LEU A 10 13.15 -1.89 -8.16
C LEU A 10 13.95 -0.78 -8.84
N GLU A 11 13.25 0.18 -9.39
CA GLU A 11 13.85 1.40 -9.90
C GLU A 11 14.21 2.35 -8.75
N VAL A 12 15.47 2.78 -8.71
CA VAL A 12 15.93 3.89 -7.87
C VAL A 12 15.65 5.19 -8.59
N VAL A 13 15.01 6.15 -7.89
CA VAL A 13 14.66 7.45 -8.45
C VAL A 13 15.31 8.59 -7.65
N ASP A 14 15.45 9.74 -8.28
CA ASP A 14 15.90 10.97 -7.62
C ASP A 14 14.74 11.73 -6.95
N GLU A 15 15.03 12.91 -6.42
CA GLU A 15 14.05 13.80 -5.77
C GLU A 15 12.94 14.30 -6.70
N ASN A 16 13.14 14.21 -8.01
CA ASN A 16 12.17 14.58 -9.04
C ASN A 16 11.46 13.35 -9.63
N ASN A 17 11.56 12.19 -8.96
CA ASN A 17 11.00 10.93 -9.42
C ASN A 17 11.52 10.45 -10.79
N GLN A 18 12.77 10.80 -11.13
CA GLN A 18 13.43 10.35 -12.35
C GLN A 18 14.29 9.13 -12.08
N VAL A 19 14.17 8.11 -12.94
CA VAL A 19 14.92 6.85 -12.80
C VAL A 19 16.42 7.10 -12.94
N LYS A 20 17.20 6.62 -11.96
CA LYS A 20 18.68 6.69 -11.92
C LYS A 20 19.34 5.32 -12.06
N GLY A 21 18.62 4.25 -11.83
CA GLY A 21 19.13 2.91 -11.93
C GLY A 21 18.16 1.87 -11.39
N ILE A 22 18.65 0.65 -11.28
CA ILE A 22 17.91 -0.49 -10.72
C ILE A 22 18.77 -1.10 -9.62
N ALA A 23 18.17 -1.43 -8.50
CA ALA A 23 18.81 -2.11 -7.39
C ALA A 23 17.85 -3.12 -6.75
N THR A 24 18.40 -3.95 -5.86
CA THR A 24 17.56 -4.88 -5.12
C THR A 24 16.73 -4.15 -4.06
N ARG A 25 15.54 -4.66 -3.78
CA ARG A 25 14.69 -4.16 -2.71
C ARG A 25 15.46 -4.02 -1.39
N ARG A 26 16.25 -5.04 -1.04
CA ARG A 26 17.06 -5.03 0.17
C ARG A 26 18.03 -3.85 0.19
N GLU A 27 18.80 -3.66 -0.87
CA GLU A 27 19.78 -2.58 -0.97
C GLU A 27 19.12 -1.20 -0.91
N ILE A 28 17.98 -1.02 -1.58
CA ILE A 28 17.19 0.21 -1.57
C ILE A 28 16.73 0.55 -0.15
N HIS A 29 16.17 -0.42 0.57
CA HIS A 29 15.70 -0.21 1.95
C HIS A 29 16.85 0.02 2.94
N GLU A 30 17.96 -0.71 2.83
CA GLU A 30 19.14 -0.52 3.68
C GLU A 30 19.76 0.87 3.50
N LYS A 31 19.79 1.39 2.27
CA LYS A 31 20.37 2.70 1.94
C LYS A 31 19.39 3.86 2.02
N GLY A 32 18.10 3.59 2.22
CA GLY A 32 17.05 4.61 2.25
C GLY A 32 16.90 5.35 0.91
N TRP A 33 17.10 4.66 -0.21
CA TRP A 33 16.96 5.25 -1.53
C TRP A 33 15.48 5.42 -1.92
N ARG A 34 15.21 6.50 -2.66
CA ARG A 34 13.89 6.75 -3.19
C ARG A 34 13.53 5.72 -4.27
N HIS A 35 12.32 5.22 -4.18
CA HIS A 35 11.74 4.27 -5.12
C HIS A 35 10.24 4.51 -5.24
N ARG A 36 9.50 3.63 -5.92
CA ARG A 36 8.07 3.83 -6.21
C ARG A 36 7.22 2.73 -5.62
N SER A 37 6.06 3.12 -5.11
CA SER A 37 5.04 2.19 -4.66
C SER A 37 3.64 2.65 -5.05
N VAL A 38 2.71 1.72 -4.91
CA VAL A 38 1.28 1.97 -5.02
C VAL A 38 0.60 1.59 -3.73
N HIS A 39 -0.41 2.35 -3.35
CA HIS A 39 -1.33 2.03 -2.28
C HIS A 39 -2.77 2.06 -2.81
N ILE A 40 -3.61 1.16 -2.32
CA ILE A 40 -5.00 1.05 -2.73
C ILE A 40 -5.92 1.12 -1.52
N LEU A 41 -6.99 1.92 -1.62
CA LEU A 41 -8.06 1.99 -0.65
C LEU A 41 -9.32 1.36 -1.24
N ILE A 42 -9.80 0.27 -0.65
CA ILE A 42 -11.00 -0.44 -1.06
C ILE A 42 -12.12 -0.16 -0.07
N PHE A 43 -13.21 0.42 -0.58
CA PHE A 43 -14.41 0.70 0.17
C PHE A 43 -15.55 -0.24 -0.25
N ASN A 44 -16.37 -0.65 0.71
CA ASN A 44 -17.63 -1.33 0.40
C ASN A 44 -18.76 -0.33 0.10
N SER A 45 -19.97 -0.81 -0.22
CA SER A 45 -21.14 0.04 -0.50
C SER A 45 -21.62 0.84 0.71
N LYS A 46 -21.24 0.44 1.92
CA LYS A 46 -21.54 1.17 3.16
C LYS A 46 -20.57 2.31 3.43
N GLY A 47 -19.47 2.41 2.68
CA GLY A 47 -18.39 3.37 2.89
C GLY A 47 -17.34 2.93 3.92
N ASP A 48 -17.36 1.66 4.34
CA ASP A 48 -16.33 1.13 5.21
C ASP A 48 -15.07 0.84 4.39
N LEU A 49 -13.90 1.12 4.98
CA LEU A 49 -12.59 0.91 4.37
C LEU A 49 -12.01 -0.44 4.79
N TYR A 50 -11.60 -1.25 3.82
CA TYR A 50 -10.84 -2.46 4.08
C TYR A 50 -9.40 -2.12 4.45
N LEU A 51 -8.91 -2.68 5.56
CA LEU A 51 -7.51 -2.63 5.96
C LEU A 51 -6.96 -4.04 6.10
N GLN A 52 -5.67 -4.19 5.81
CA GLN A 52 -4.94 -5.42 6.09
C GLN A 52 -3.97 -5.24 7.25
N LYS A 53 -3.74 -6.31 8.02
CA LYS A 53 -2.70 -6.38 9.03
C LYS A 53 -1.51 -7.13 8.46
N ARG A 54 -0.39 -6.43 8.32
CA ARG A 54 0.83 -6.96 7.69
C ARG A 54 1.30 -8.25 8.36
N SER A 55 1.78 -9.18 7.55
CA SER A 55 2.33 -10.45 8.03
C SER A 55 3.49 -10.25 9.00
N THR A 56 3.65 -11.19 9.94
CA THR A 56 4.74 -11.22 10.92
C THR A 56 6.13 -11.37 10.29
N ILE A 57 6.20 -11.87 9.04
CA ILE A 57 7.46 -12.08 8.30
C ILE A 57 7.89 -10.88 7.47
N LYS A 58 7.10 -9.79 7.46
CA LYS A 58 7.49 -8.56 6.76
C LYS A 58 8.69 -7.91 7.42
N ASP A 59 9.64 -7.44 6.62
CA ASP A 59 10.85 -6.75 7.07
C ASP A 59 10.55 -5.34 7.60
N GLN A 60 9.49 -4.71 7.09
CA GLN A 60 9.03 -3.39 7.54
C GLN A 60 7.64 -3.48 8.13
N TYR A 61 7.46 -2.88 9.31
CA TYR A 61 6.18 -2.78 10.00
C TYR A 61 5.41 -4.12 10.09
N PRO A 62 6.02 -5.24 10.57
CA PRO A 62 5.28 -6.48 10.78
C PRO A 62 4.14 -6.27 11.78
N GLU A 63 3.02 -6.94 11.57
CA GLU A 63 1.82 -6.87 12.43
C GLU A 63 1.15 -5.48 12.54
N HIS A 64 1.51 -4.54 11.67
CA HIS A 64 0.87 -3.21 11.61
C HIS A 64 -0.33 -3.23 10.67
N TRP A 65 -1.37 -2.47 11.01
CA TRP A 65 -2.46 -2.15 10.10
C TRP A 65 -1.96 -1.23 8.99
N ASP A 66 -2.35 -1.53 7.78
CA ASP A 66 -1.94 -0.81 6.56
C ASP A 66 -3.12 -0.62 5.61
N THR A 67 -2.94 0.13 4.54
CA THR A 67 -3.93 0.31 3.48
C THR A 67 -4.45 -1.03 2.95
N SER A 68 -5.52 -1.02 2.16
CA SER A 68 -6.17 -2.25 1.71
C SER A 68 -5.22 -3.18 0.97
N ALA A 69 -4.41 -2.63 0.07
CA ALA A 69 -3.30 -3.32 -0.59
C ALA A 69 -2.20 -2.32 -0.92
N ALA A 70 -0.97 -2.78 -0.99
CA ALA A 70 0.19 -1.96 -1.32
C ALA A 70 1.35 -2.80 -1.82
N GLY A 71 2.19 -2.22 -2.68
CA GLY A 71 3.41 -2.86 -3.13
C GLY A 71 4.25 -1.95 -4.01
N HIS A 72 5.45 -2.42 -4.34
CA HIS A 72 6.38 -1.70 -5.20
C HIS A 72 5.99 -1.84 -6.68
N THR A 73 6.36 -0.85 -7.49
CA THR A 73 6.31 -0.98 -8.94
C THR A 73 7.52 -1.76 -9.44
N ASP A 74 7.31 -2.72 -10.33
CA ASP A 74 8.40 -3.38 -11.04
C ASP A 74 9.09 -2.41 -12.02
N PRO A 75 10.37 -2.63 -12.38
CA PRO A 75 11.04 -1.80 -13.38
C PRO A 75 10.24 -1.71 -14.69
N GLY A 76 9.94 -0.47 -15.12
CA GLY A 76 9.15 -0.19 -16.32
C GLY A 76 7.64 -0.39 -16.19
N GLU A 77 7.15 -0.80 -15.02
CA GLU A 77 5.72 -0.98 -14.76
C GLU A 77 5.04 0.37 -14.48
N SER A 78 3.85 0.58 -15.06
CA SER A 78 3.06 1.77 -14.72
C SER A 78 2.41 1.61 -13.33
N PRO A 79 2.14 2.72 -12.61
CA PRO A 79 1.47 2.66 -11.30
C PRO A 79 0.12 1.92 -11.36
N LEU A 80 -0.68 2.13 -12.40
CA LEU A 80 -1.98 1.45 -12.52
C LEU A 80 -1.83 -0.06 -12.67
N VAL A 81 -0.87 -0.52 -13.49
CA VAL A 81 -0.61 -1.96 -13.68
C VAL A 81 -0.11 -2.57 -12.36
N ALA A 82 0.81 -1.89 -11.67
CA ALA A 82 1.27 -2.31 -10.35
C ALA A 82 0.12 -2.43 -9.34
N ALA A 83 -0.75 -1.43 -9.29
CA ALA A 83 -1.90 -1.43 -8.38
C ALA A 83 -2.88 -2.58 -8.67
N GLN A 84 -3.17 -2.86 -9.94
CA GLN A 84 -4.02 -3.98 -10.34
C GLN A 84 -3.39 -5.33 -9.96
N ARG A 85 -2.08 -5.48 -10.18
CA ARG A 85 -1.33 -6.68 -9.83
C ARG A 85 -1.32 -6.91 -8.31
N GLU A 86 -0.97 -5.90 -7.52
CA GLU A 86 -0.94 -6.00 -6.06
C GLU A 86 -2.32 -6.26 -5.47
N LEU A 87 -3.36 -5.61 -5.98
CA LEU A 87 -4.74 -5.84 -5.54
C LEU A 87 -5.17 -7.29 -5.77
N TRP A 88 -4.82 -7.85 -6.92
CA TRP A 88 -5.09 -9.26 -7.22
C TRP A 88 -4.27 -10.20 -6.33
N GLU A 89 -2.96 -9.96 -6.20
CA GLU A 89 -2.06 -10.82 -5.41
C GLU A 89 -2.43 -10.83 -3.92
N GLU A 90 -2.78 -9.68 -3.35
CA GLU A 90 -3.04 -9.54 -1.92
C GLU A 90 -4.50 -9.83 -1.52
N LEU A 91 -5.48 -9.39 -2.31
CA LEU A 91 -6.90 -9.45 -1.98
C LEU A 91 -7.75 -10.27 -2.95
N GLY A 92 -7.20 -10.74 -4.07
CA GLY A 92 -7.93 -11.48 -5.08
C GLY A 92 -9.05 -10.67 -5.75
N LEU A 93 -8.89 -9.35 -5.83
CA LEU A 93 -9.87 -8.44 -6.42
C LEU A 93 -9.42 -7.95 -7.80
N GLU A 94 -10.37 -7.95 -8.73
CA GLU A 94 -10.27 -7.30 -10.05
C GLU A 94 -11.39 -6.27 -10.16
N VAL A 95 -11.06 -5.01 -9.97
CA VAL A 95 -11.99 -3.88 -10.02
C VAL A 95 -11.33 -2.70 -10.71
N GLU A 96 -12.14 -1.82 -11.28
CA GLU A 96 -11.65 -0.57 -11.85
C GLU A 96 -11.10 0.31 -10.73
N LEU A 97 -9.86 0.76 -10.90
CA LEU A 97 -9.17 1.63 -9.95
C LEU A 97 -9.19 3.08 -10.43
N THR A 98 -9.51 3.99 -9.52
CA THR A 98 -9.41 5.43 -9.74
C THR A 98 -8.15 5.95 -9.04
N GLU A 99 -7.27 6.63 -9.77
CA GLU A 99 -6.13 7.33 -9.18
C GLU A 99 -6.63 8.51 -8.34
N VAL A 100 -6.18 8.58 -7.10
CA VAL A 100 -6.52 9.65 -6.17
C VAL A 100 -5.50 10.77 -6.23
N LEU A 101 -4.22 10.43 -6.06
CA LEU A 101 -3.10 11.37 -6.05
C LEU A 101 -1.75 10.64 -6.17
N GLU A 102 -0.73 11.42 -6.52
CA GLU A 102 0.67 11.05 -6.30
C GLU A 102 1.21 11.83 -5.09
N TYR A 103 2.02 11.17 -4.27
CA TYR A 103 2.62 11.77 -3.08
C TYR A 103 4.15 11.59 -3.10
N PRO A 104 4.92 12.63 -2.79
CA PRO A 104 6.38 12.57 -2.84
C PRO A 104 6.97 11.65 -1.76
N ALA A 105 8.16 11.12 -2.05
CA ALA A 105 8.90 10.29 -1.13
C ALA A 105 9.29 11.06 0.14
N CYS A 106 8.95 10.51 1.29
CA CYS A 106 9.26 11.07 2.60
C CYS A 106 9.48 9.94 3.63
N LEU A 107 9.78 10.31 4.86
CA LEU A 107 10.03 9.34 5.93
C LEU A 107 8.79 8.46 6.20
N GLU A 108 7.59 9.05 6.24
CA GLU A 108 6.32 8.37 6.51
C GLU A 108 5.96 7.37 5.42
N THR A 109 6.39 7.61 4.18
CA THR A 109 6.21 6.68 3.06
C THR A 109 7.36 5.68 2.90
N GLY A 110 8.36 5.68 3.80
CA GLY A 110 9.54 4.84 3.66
C GLY A 110 10.41 5.22 2.46
N TRP A 111 10.47 6.49 2.12
CA TRP A 111 11.15 7.06 0.94
C TRP A 111 10.57 6.57 -0.40
N GLU A 112 9.29 6.26 -0.40
CA GLU A 112 8.54 5.87 -1.60
C GLU A 112 7.78 7.07 -2.19
N PHE A 113 7.91 7.27 -3.51
CA PHE A 113 6.91 8.01 -4.27
C PHE A 113 5.68 7.13 -4.41
N VAL A 114 4.59 7.55 -3.78
CA VAL A 114 3.35 6.77 -3.70
C VAL A 114 2.36 7.26 -4.74
N THR A 115 1.81 6.35 -5.53
CA THR A 115 0.55 6.60 -6.26
C THR A 115 -0.58 5.93 -5.50
N LEU A 116 -1.55 6.71 -5.05
CA LEU A 116 -2.72 6.24 -4.31
C LEU A 116 -3.88 6.02 -5.25
N PHE A 117 -4.47 4.83 -5.17
CA PHE A 117 -5.68 4.44 -5.88
C PHE A 117 -6.83 4.15 -4.92
N MET A 118 -8.05 4.20 -5.44
CA MET A 118 -9.25 3.74 -4.73
C MET A 118 -10.18 2.98 -5.63
N ALA A 119 -11.02 2.13 -5.03
CA ALA A 119 -12.20 1.55 -5.67
C ALA A 119 -13.30 1.30 -4.65
N ARG A 120 -14.54 1.13 -5.15
CA ARG A 120 -15.70 0.67 -4.38
C ARG A 120 -16.17 -0.68 -4.91
N THR A 121 -16.32 -1.64 -4.02
CA THR A 121 -16.81 -2.98 -4.38
C THR A 121 -17.35 -3.71 -3.16
N ASP A 122 -18.36 -4.53 -3.37
CA ASP A 122 -18.84 -5.52 -2.40
C ASP A 122 -18.40 -6.95 -2.78
N ALA A 123 -17.48 -7.09 -3.75
CA ALA A 123 -16.90 -8.38 -4.10
C ALA A 123 -16.16 -8.98 -2.90
N PRO A 124 -16.23 -10.29 -2.70
CA PRO A 124 -15.58 -10.96 -1.56
C PRO A 124 -14.06 -10.82 -1.65
N VAL A 125 -13.44 -10.38 -0.56
CA VAL A 125 -11.99 -10.32 -0.41
C VAL A 125 -11.45 -11.72 -0.11
N ARG A 126 -10.38 -12.09 -0.82
CA ARG A 126 -9.57 -13.28 -0.53
C ARG A 126 -8.18 -12.85 -0.10
N LEU A 127 -8.03 -12.65 1.22
CA LEU A 127 -6.77 -12.20 1.79
C LEU A 127 -5.67 -13.25 1.57
N ASN A 128 -4.53 -12.81 1.05
CA ASN A 128 -3.34 -13.64 0.95
C ASN A 128 -2.63 -13.72 2.30
N LEU A 129 -2.68 -14.86 2.94
CA LEU A 129 -2.12 -15.08 4.28
C LEU A 129 -0.58 -15.09 4.33
N GLU A 130 0.10 -15.12 3.18
CA GLU A 130 1.55 -14.89 3.13
C GLU A 130 1.89 -13.40 3.26
N GLU A 131 0.98 -12.52 2.82
CA GLU A 131 1.17 -11.07 2.82
C GLU A 131 0.61 -10.40 4.09
N ALA A 132 -0.50 -10.89 4.61
CA ALA A 132 -1.17 -10.35 5.78
C ALA A 132 -1.73 -11.44 6.70
N THR A 133 -1.76 -11.18 8.00
CA THR A 133 -2.30 -12.12 9.01
C THR A 133 -3.79 -11.90 9.26
N ASP A 134 -4.29 -10.70 8.98
CA ASP A 134 -5.68 -10.32 9.24
C ASP A 134 -6.11 -9.20 8.27
N GLY A 135 -7.41 -9.04 8.12
CA GLY A 135 -7.99 -7.95 7.34
C GLY A 135 -9.48 -7.85 7.60
N ASP A 136 -9.99 -6.63 7.67
CA ASP A 136 -11.41 -6.37 7.89
C ASP A 136 -11.83 -5.00 7.37
N TYR A 137 -13.14 -4.79 7.26
CA TYR A 137 -13.74 -3.49 6.97
C TYR A 137 -13.94 -2.67 8.24
N PHE A 138 -13.56 -1.40 8.17
CA PHE A 138 -13.70 -0.44 9.27
C PHE A 138 -14.61 0.71 8.83
N SER A 139 -15.66 0.97 9.61
CA SER A 139 -16.46 2.19 9.44
C SER A 139 -15.61 3.43 9.76
N PRO A 140 -16.02 4.64 9.31
CA PRO A 140 -15.28 5.88 9.63
C PRO A 140 -15.02 6.06 11.12
N ASP A 141 -15.98 5.71 11.99
CA ASP A 141 -15.83 5.81 13.45
C ASP A 141 -14.86 4.75 14.00
N GLN A 142 -14.95 3.52 13.51
CA GLN A 142 -14.00 2.45 13.88
C GLN A 142 -12.58 2.79 13.43
N LEU A 143 -12.42 3.33 12.23
CA LEU A 143 -11.14 3.75 11.71
C LEU A 143 -10.53 4.89 12.54
N THR A 144 -11.34 5.88 12.93
CA THR A 144 -10.88 6.95 13.82
C THR A 144 -10.38 6.40 15.15
N ARG A 145 -11.09 5.44 15.75
CA ARG A 145 -10.65 4.78 17.00
C ARG A 145 -9.35 4.00 16.79
N LEU A 146 -9.27 3.20 15.74
CA LEU A 146 -8.08 2.43 15.41
C LEU A 146 -6.85 3.34 15.26
N LEU A 147 -6.95 4.41 14.48
CA LEU A 147 -5.84 5.32 14.20
C LEU A 147 -5.42 6.18 15.39
N THR A 148 -6.26 6.31 16.41
CA THR A 148 -5.98 7.11 17.62
C THR A 148 -5.64 6.27 18.85
N ASP A 149 -5.80 4.95 18.79
CA ASP A 149 -5.45 4.06 19.91
C ASP A 149 -3.92 3.84 19.96
N PRO A 150 -3.24 4.29 21.03
CA PRO A 150 -1.79 4.13 21.14
C PRO A 150 -1.34 2.68 21.33
N LYS A 151 -2.26 1.74 21.54
CA LYS A 151 -1.96 0.30 21.65
C LYS A 151 -1.93 -0.38 20.29
N GLU A 152 -2.51 0.22 19.28
CA GLU A 152 -2.56 -0.33 17.94
C GLU A 152 -1.27 -0.01 17.16
N LYS A 153 -0.81 -0.99 16.41
CA LYS A 153 0.34 -0.83 15.52
C LYS A 153 -0.15 -0.39 14.15
N ILE A 154 0.19 0.82 13.75
CA ILE A 154 -0.26 1.44 12.50
C ILE A 154 0.95 1.76 11.63
N ALA A 155 0.97 1.27 10.39
CA ALA A 155 1.99 1.66 9.41
C ALA A 155 1.87 3.16 9.12
N PRO A 156 2.97 3.93 9.12
CA PRO A 156 2.93 5.41 9.03
C PRO A 156 2.25 5.93 7.76
N ALA A 157 2.32 5.20 6.65
CA ALA A 157 1.66 5.58 5.40
C ALA A 157 0.12 5.59 5.51
N LEU A 158 -0.48 4.72 6.33
CA LEU A 158 -1.94 4.60 6.43
C LEU A 158 -2.62 5.91 6.90
N PRO A 159 -2.28 6.50 8.06
CA PRO A 159 -2.93 7.73 8.48
C PRO A 159 -2.67 8.90 7.53
N LEU A 160 -1.46 9.00 6.96
CA LEU A 160 -1.11 10.01 5.99
C LEU A 160 -1.97 9.92 4.73
N LEU A 161 -2.00 8.75 4.08
CA LEU A 161 -2.73 8.56 2.83
C LEU A 161 -4.24 8.65 3.01
N TYR A 162 -4.77 8.16 4.13
CA TYR A 162 -6.19 8.29 4.44
C TYR A 162 -6.60 9.75 4.70
N ALA A 163 -5.77 10.54 5.38
CA ALA A 163 -6.01 11.97 5.57
C ALA A 163 -6.01 12.73 4.23
N LEU A 164 -5.06 12.43 3.35
CA LEU A 164 -5.00 13.00 2.00
C LEU A 164 -6.22 12.61 1.15
N PHE A 165 -6.63 11.35 1.22
CA PHE A 165 -7.86 10.89 0.56
C PHE A 165 -9.08 11.67 1.05
N LYS A 166 -9.27 11.80 2.37
CA LYS A 166 -10.39 12.55 2.94
C LYS A 166 -10.40 14.02 2.49
N SER A 167 -9.23 14.67 2.47
CA SER A 167 -9.13 16.08 2.06
C SER A 167 -9.55 16.29 0.60
N ARG A 168 -9.43 15.25 -0.24
CA ARG A 168 -9.78 15.33 -1.67
C ARG A 168 -11.24 14.95 -1.96
N TYR A 169 -11.84 14.09 -1.14
CA TYR A 169 -13.18 13.54 -1.34
C TYR A 169 -14.19 13.90 -0.25
N SER A 170 -13.79 14.66 0.77
CA SER A 170 -14.75 15.23 1.74
C SER A 170 -15.22 16.58 1.19
N GLU A 171 -16.42 16.59 0.65
CA GLU A 171 -17.24 17.79 0.55
C GLU A 171 -18.04 17.98 1.84
#